data_df53f83f25a6a66da0c2dab465a0fb71
#
_entry.id   df53f83f25a6a66da0c2dab465a0fb71
#
_cell.length_a   1.000
_cell.length_b   1.000
_cell.length_c   1.000
_cell.angle_alpha   90.00
_cell.angle_beta   90.00
_cell.angle_gamma   90.00
#
_symmetry.space_group_name_H-M   'P 1'
#
loop_
_entity.id
_entity.type
_entity.pdbx_description
1 polymer ?
#
loop_
_entity_poly.entity_id
_entity_poly.type
_entity_poly.pdbx_seq_one_letter_code
_entity_poly.pdbx_strand_id
1 'polypeptide(L)'
;MAEYVAAIDQGTTSSRLILFDKDGRIQPVDQREHEQITPRAGWVEHDPTEVWRRTREVIGGAMASSDAEAGDVKAIGITNQRETTVVWDRETGEPVYNAIVWQDTRTEEIVQELAGDEGPDRLRKDVGLPLSTYFSGPKIKWILDHVDGARKRAEA
;
A
#
# COMPACT_ATOMS: atom_id res chain seq x y z
N MET A 1 28.79 13.32 -14.55
CA MET A 1 27.45 12.76 -14.64
C MET A 1 26.73 13.10 -13.34
N ALA A 2 25.51 13.53 -13.42
CA ALA A 2 24.69 13.74 -12.23
C ALA A 2 24.46 12.38 -11.53
N GLU A 3 24.37 12.38 -10.21
CA GLU A 3 24.07 11.19 -9.43
C GLU A 3 22.92 11.51 -8.49
N TYR A 4 21.89 10.66 -8.53
CA TYR A 4 20.67 10.85 -7.75
C TYR A 4 20.34 9.63 -6.89
N VAL A 5 19.63 9.90 -5.80
CA VAL A 5 18.87 8.92 -5.04
C VAL A 5 17.40 9.26 -5.21
N ALA A 6 16.59 8.27 -5.57
CA ALA A 6 15.15 8.43 -5.70
C ALA A 6 14.43 7.97 -4.43
N ALA A 7 13.46 8.74 -3.96
CA ALA A 7 12.56 8.35 -2.87
C ALA A 7 11.11 8.29 -3.40
N ILE A 8 10.53 7.09 -3.40
CA ILE A 8 9.12 6.86 -3.73
C ILE A 8 8.33 6.87 -2.42
N ASP A 9 7.43 7.83 -2.30
CA ASP A 9 6.49 7.92 -1.18
C ASP A 9 5.09 7.47 -1.66
N GLN A 10 4.75 6.24 -1.30
CA GLN A 10 3.43 5.67 -1.56
C GLN A 10 2.51 6.00 -0.40
N GLY A 11 1.97 7.21 -0.39
CA GLY A 11 1.09 7.72 0.65
C GLY A 11 -0.36 7.25 0.53
N THR A 12 -1.18 7.56 1.53
CA THR A 12 -2.60 7.20 1.57
C THR A 12 -3.42 7.93 0.52
N THR A 13 -3.07 9.17 0.19
CA THR A 13 -3.84 10.01 -0.73
C THR A 13 -3.16 10.23 -2.08
N SER A 14 -1.86 9.96 -2.16
CA SER A 14 -1.07 10.25 -3.36
C SER A 14 0.20 9.41 -3.42
N SER A 15 0.70 9.22 -4.63
CA SER A 15 2.05 8.74 -4.89
C SER A 15 2.97 9.92 -5.20
N ARG A 16 4.21 9.90 -4.71
CA ARG A 16 5.20 10.96 -4.93
C ARG A 16 6.56 10.36 -5.25
N LEU A 17 7.31 11.00 -6.14
CA LEU A 17 8.75 10.78 -6.29
C LEU A 17 9.51 12.06 -5.97
N ILE A 18 10.57 11.91 -5.19
CA ILE A 18 11.55 12.95 -4.90
C ILE A 18 12.92 12.44 -5.34
N LEU A 19 13.63 13.24 -6.14
CA LEU A 19 15.03 12.99 -6.44
C LEU A 19 15.91 13.86 -5.52
N PHE A 20 16.96 13.27 -5.00
CA PHE A 20 17.99 13.95 -4.22
C PHE A 20 19.32 13.86 -4.99
N ASP A 21 20.02 15.01 -5.13
CA ASP A 21 21.37 15.01 -5.65
C ASP A 21 22.39 14.47 -4.61
N LYS A 22 23.65 14.36 -5.01
CA LYS A 22 24.75 13.90 -4.15
C LYS A 22 24.99 14.77 -2.90
N ASP A 23 24.51 16.01 -2.91
CA ASP A 23 24.63 16.96 -1.79
C ASP A 23 23.36 16.91 -0.90
N GLY A 24 22.41 16.04 -1.20
CA GLY A 24 21.14 15.87 -0.48
C GLY A 24 20.11 16.97 -0.78
N ARG A 25 20.30 17.74 -1.85
CA ARG A 25 19.35 18.78 -2.25
C ARG A 25 18.22 18.13 -3.04
N ILE A 26 16.99 18.55 -2.72
CA ILE A 26 15.80 18.15 -3.44
C ILE A 26 15.82 18.71 -4.85
N GLN A 27 15.66 17.84 -5.81
CA GLN A 27 15.44 18.14 -7.22
C GLN A 27 13.93 18.19 -7.52
N PRO A 28 13.48 18.40 -8.76
CA PRO A 28 12.06 18.41 -9.08
C PRO A 28 11.30 17.20 -8.52
N VAL A 29 10.12 17.48 -7.97
CA VAL A 29 9.22 16.50 -7.35
C VAL A 29 8.00 16.33 -8.24
N ASP A 30 7.53 15.12 -8.45
CA ASP A 30 6.20 14.87 -9.02
C ASP A 30 5.32 14.14 -8.00
N GLN A 31 4.05 14.52 -7.94
CA GLN A 31 3.04 13.95 -7.06
C GLN A 31 1.71 13.82 -7.80
N ARG A 32 1.05 12.68 -7.62
CA ARG A 32 -0.27 12.38 -8.19
C ARG A 32 -1.18 11.82 -7.12
N GLU A 33 -2.37 12.38 -7.01
CA GLU A 33 -3.43 11.83 -6.18
C GLU A 33 -4.05 10.61 -6.85
N HIS A 34 -4.63 9.71 -6.05
CA HIS A 34 -5.45 8.59 -6.48
C HIS A 34 -6.80 8.60 -5.76
N GLU A 35 -7.76 7.91 -6.33
CA GLU A 35 -9.12 7.90 -5.82
C GLU A 35 -9.20 7.25 -4.43
N GLN A 36 -10.00 7.86 -3.55
CA GLN A 36 -10.39 7.31 -2.26
C GLN A 36 -11.78 6.70 -2.42
N ILE A 37 -11.87 5.37 -2.45
CA ILE A 37 -13.13 4.65 -2.65
C ILE A 37 -13.73 4.37 -1.28
N THR A 38 -14.94 4.86 -1.04
CA THR A 38 -15.67 4.67 0.23
C THR A 38 -17.02 4.01 -0.03
N PRO A 39 -17.09 2.66 -0.21
CA PRO A 39 -18.30 1.97 -0.62
C PRO A 39 -19.45 2.10 0.40
N ARG A 40 -19.11 2.20 1.66
CA ARG A 40 -20.03 2.43 2.80
C ARG A 40 -19.29 3.00 4.01
N ALA A 41 -20.04 3.40 5.03
CA ALA A 41 -19.46 3.95 6.26
C ALA A 41 -18.43 2.98 6.88
N GLY A 42 -17.25 3.49 7.21
CA GLY A 42 -16.14 2.74 7.78
C GLY A 42 -15.32 1.89 6.78
N TRP A 43 -15.72 1.84 5.51
CA TRP A 43 -14.99 1.14 4.46
C TRP A 43 -14.15 2.12 3.65
N VAL A 44 -12.87 1.79 3.47
CA VAL A 44 -11.94 2.61 2.68
C VAL A 44 -11.11 1.68 1.79
N GLU A 45 -11.15 1.93 0.49
CA GLU A 45 -10.48 1.12 -0.52
C GLU A 45 -9.68 2.00 -1.49
N HIS A 46 -8.65 1.41 -2.08
CA HIS A 46 -7.96 1.95 -3.25
C HIS A 46 -7.96 0.92 -4.39
N ASP A 47 -7.97 1.40 -5.63
CA ASP A 47 -7.64 0.56 -6.79
C ASP A 47 -6.12 0.36 -6.86
N PRO A 48 -5.58 -0.86 -6.66
CA PRO A 48 -4.14 -1.12 -6.71
C PRO A 48 -3.54 -0.81 -8.09
N THR A 49 -4.33 -0.98 -9.15
CA THR A 49 -3.91 -0.70 -10.52
C THR A 49 -3.74 0.80 -10.74
N GLU A 50 -4.65 1.60 -10.21
CA GLU A 50 -4.49 3.07 -10.22
C GLU A 50 -3.25 3.49 -9.43
N VAL A 51 -3.06 2.98 -8.21
CA VAL A 51 -1.89 3.29 -7.38
C VAL A 51 -0.60 2.98 -8.15
N TRP A 52 -0.51 1.84 -8.81
CA TRP A 52 0.64 1.48 -9.65
C TRP A 52 0.81 2.44 -10.84
N ARG A 53 -0.27 2.79 -11.52
CA ARG A 53 -0.25 3.75 -12.63
C ARG A 53 0.27 5.12 -12.16
N ARG A 54 -0.23 5.64 -11.03
CA ARG A 54 0.23 6.92 -10.44
C ARG A 54 1.70 6.86 -10.06
N THR A 55 2.17 5.75 -9.51
CA THR A 55 3.59 5.55 -9.19
C THR A 55 4.46 5.65 -10.44
N ARG A 56 4.05 5.03 -11.55
CA ARG A 56 4.77 5.15 -12.82
C ARG A 56 4.75 6.58 -13.39
N GLU A 57 3.63 7.27 -13.28
CA GLU A 57 3.46 8.65 -13.73
C GLU A 57 4.42 9.60 -12.97
N VAL A 58 4.51 9.49 -11.64
CA VAL A 58 5.41 10.35 -10.84
C VAL A 58 6.89 10.04 -11.12
N ILE A 59 7.23 8.78 -11.37
CA ILE A 59 8.61 8.43 -11.78
C ILE A 59 8.95 9.12 -13.10
N GLY A 60 8.10 8.98 -14.12
CA GLY A 60 8.31 9.60 -15.41
C GLY A 60 8.37 11.13 -15.34
N GLY A 61 7.46 11.74 -14.57
CA GLY A 61 7.37 13.19 -14.42
C GLY A 61 8.59 13.81 -13.72
N ALA A 62 9.04 13.23 -12.61
CA ALA A 62 10.20 13.73 -11.88
C ALA A 62 11.50 13.53 -12.69
N MET A 63 11.66 12.40 -13.36
CA MET A 63 12.80 12.14 -14.24
C MET A 63 12.86 13.16 -15.39
N ALA A 64 11.74 13.37 -16.08
CA ALA A 64 11.67 14.33 -17.19
C ALA A 64 11.95 15.78 -16.76
N SER A 65 11.52 16.15 -15.54
CA SER A 65 11.71 17.52 -15.02
C SER A 65 13.12 17.79 -14.49
N SER A 66 13.91 16.75 -14.24
CA SER A 66 15.28 16.86 -13.73
C SER A 66 16.34 16.64 -14.80
N ASP A 67 15.95 16.36 -16.05
CA ASP A 67 16.85 15.90 -17.13
C ASP A 67 17.69 14.67 -16.72
N ALA A 68 17.23 13.88 -15.72
CA ALA A 68 17.92 12.70 -15.23
C ALA A 68 17.61 11.48 -16.11
N GLU A 69 18.66 10.72 -16.41
CA GLU A 69 18.52 9.42 -17.05
C GLU A 69 18.47 8.28 -16.02
N ALA A 70 17.94 7.14 -16.40
CA ALA A 70 17.85 5.99 -15.48
C ALA A 70 19.22 5.56 -14.91
N GLY A 71 20.31 5.72 -15.68
CA GLY A 71 21.67 5.44 -15.25
C GLY A 71 22.25 6.40 -14.20
N ASP A 72 21.62 7.56 -14.03
CA ASP A 72 22.02 8.57 -13.03
C ASP A 72 21.47 8.24 -11.64
N VAL A 73 20.39 7.44 -11.56
CA VAL A 73 19.78 7.01 -10.29
C VAL A 73 20.56 5.83 -9.72
N LYS A 74 21.23 6.05 -8.58
CA LYS A 74 22.11 5.06 -7.95
C LYS A 74 21.43 4.20 -6.91
N ALA A 75 20.33 4.70 -6.31
CA ALA A 75 19.53 3.95 -5.34
C ALA A 75 18.09 4.45 -5.33
N ILE A 76 17.17 3.56 -4.90
CA ILE A 76 15.76 3.88 -4.72
C ILE A 76 15.36 3.49 -3.29
N GLY A 77 14.83 4.46 -2.54
CA GLY A 77 14.13 4.23 -1.28
C GLY A 77 12.62 4.23 -1.52
N ILE A 78 11.91 3.34 -0.84
CA ILE A 78 10.45 3.23 -0.96
C ILE A 78 9.84 3.27 0.43
N THR A 79 8.87 4.15 0.65
CA THR A 79 7.95 4.05 1.78
C THR A 79 6.55 3.69 1.30
N ASN A 80 5.86 2.86 2.07
CA ASN A 80 4.55 2.31 1.71
C ASN A 80 3.43 2.84 2.61
N GLN A 81 2.19 2.51 2.26
CA GLN A 81 1.04 2.57 3.17
C GLN A 81 1.07 1.31 4.04
N ARG A 82 1.64 1.39 5.25
CA ARG A 82 1.66 0.26 6.18
C ARG A 82 0.24 -0.24 6.45
N GLU A 83 0.06 -1.56 6.49
CA GLU A 83 -1.20 -2.26 6.77
C GLU A 83 -2.32 -2.10 5.71
N THR A 84 -2.13 -1.28 4.68
CA THR A 84 -3.00 -1.34 3.50
C THR A 84 -2.73 -2.65 2.76
N THR A 85 -3.79 -3.44 2.56
CA THR A 85 -3.67 -4.83 2.15
C THR A 85 -4.11 -5.03 0.70
N VAL A 86 -3.24 -5.63 -0.10
CA VAL A 86 -3.53 -6.09 -1.47
C VAL A 86 -3.35 -7.60 -1.53
N VAL A 87 -4.32 -8.30 -2.11
CA VAL A 87 -4.21 -9.71 -2.49
C VAL A 87 -4.31 -9.78 -4.02
N TRP A 88 -3.37 -10.46 -4.65
CA TRP A 88 -3.33 -10.59 -6.11
C TRP A 88 -3.22 -12.03 -6.55
N ASP A 89 -3.64 -12.29 -7.77
CA ASP A 89 -3.50 -13.56 -8.45
C ASP A 89 -2.04 -13.74 -8.87
N ARG A 90 -1.40 -14.81 -8.44
CA ARG A 90 0.02 -15.03 -8.65
C ARG A 90 0.38 -15.26 -10.12
N GLU A 91 -0.51 -15.87 -10.89
CA GLU A 91 -0.26 -16.19 -12.30
C GLU A 91 -0.40 -14.96 -13.19
N THR A 92 -1.41 -14.12 -12.91
CA THR A 92 -1.75 -12.96 -13.74
C THR A 92 -1.17 -11.65 -13.23
N GLY A 93 -0.86 -11.55 -11.93
CA GLY A 93 -0.49 -10.31 -11.25
C GLY A 93 -1.65 -9.36 -11.00
N GLU A 94 -2.88 -9.75 -11.38
CA GLU A 94 -4.06 -8.90 -11.20
C GLU A 94 -4.56 -8.94 -9.75
N PRO A 95 -4.97 -7.80 -9.16
CA PRO A 95 -5.56 -7.80 -7.84
C PRO A 95 -6.88 -8.59 -7.84
N VAL A 96 -7.12 -9.38 -6.79
CA VAL A 96 -8.38 -10.13 -6.66
C VAL A 96 -9.51 -9.25 -6.13
N TYR A 97 -9.15 -8.16 -5.49
CA TYR A 97 -10.05 -7.16 -4.91
C TYR A 97 -9.32 -5.82 -4.77
N ASN A 98 -10.06 -4.71 -4.53
CA ASN A 98 -9.46 -3.44 -4.16
C ASN A 98 -8.56 -3.58 -2.92
N ALA A 99 -7.54 -2.75 -2.79
CA ALA A 99 -6.74 -2.66 -1.59
C ALA A 99 -7.62 -2.20 -0.42
N ILE A 100 -7.65 -2.95 0.68
CA ILE A 100 -8.31 -2.53 1.91
C ILE A 100 -7.34 -1.66 2.69
N VAL A 101 -7.69 -0.37 2.83
CA VAL A 101 -6.82 0.65 3.42
C VAL A 101 -6.69 0.46 4.94
N TRP A 102 -5.59 0.89 5.52
CA TRP A 102 -5.30 0.79 6.95
C TRP A 102 -6.37 1.41 7.87
N GLN A 103 -7.12 2.40 7.37
CA GLN A 103 -8.21 3.09 8.08
C GLN A 103 -9.52 2.31 8.09
N ASP A 104 -9.63 1.26 7.28
CA ASP A 104 -10.85 0.47 7.09
C ASP A 104 -11.22 -0.30 8.34
N THR A 105 -12.49 -0.30 8.69
CA THR A 105 -13.00 -0.95 9.91
C THR A 105 -13.89 -2.17 9.65
N ARG A 106 -14.00 -2.62 8.37
CA ARG A 106 -14.88 -3.76 8.00
C ARG A 106 -14.56 -5.08 8.70
N THR A 107 -13.36 -5.21 9.23
CA THR A 107 -12.88 -6.44 9.89
C THR A 107 -13.17 -6.49 11.39
N GLU A 108 -13.99 -5.57 11.89
CA GLU A 108 -14.30 -5.46 13.33
C GLU A 108 -14.86 -6.79 13.90
N GLU A 109 -15.78 -7.45 13.19
CA GLU A 109 -16.34 -8.73 13.63
C GLU A 109 -15.26 -9.81 13.73
N ILE A 110 -14.34 -9.88 12.75
CA ILE A 110 -13.20 -10.80 12.77
C ILE A 110 -12.29 -10.53 13.97
N VAL A 111 -12.04 -9.25 14.26
CA VAL A 111 -11.20 -8.84 15.39
C VAL A 111 -11.86 -9.23 16.71
N GLN A 112 -13.15 -9.01 16.87
CA GLN A 112 -13.92 -9.39 18.06
C GLN A 112 -13.96 -10.92 18.25
N GLU A 113 -14.19 -11.68 17.19
CA GLU A 113 -14.15 -13.12 17.20
C GLU A 113 -12.79 -13.65 17.67
N LEU A 114 -11.71 -13.10 17.12
CA LEU A 114 -10.34 -13.47 17.51
C LEU A 114 -9.99 -13.07 18.94
N ALA A 115 -10.52 -11.94 19.42
CA ALA A 115 -10.29 -11.45 20.78
C ALA A 115 -10.96 -12.36 21.82
N GLY A 116 -12.17 -12.85 21.53
CA GLY A 116 -12.94 -13.65 22.47
C GLY A 116 -13.10 -12.99 23.84
N ASP A 117 -13.19 -13.79 24.89
CA ASP A 117 -13.34 -13.28 26.26
C ASP A 117 -12.08 -12.62 26.82
N GLU A 118 -10.90 -12.88 26.23
CA GLU A 118 -9.62 -12.33 26.67
C GLU A 118 -9.38 -10.90 26.17
N GLY A 119 -10.19 -10.42 25.23
CA GLY A 119 -10.12 -9.06 24.69
C GLY A 119 -8.97 -8.82 23.70
N PRO A 120 -8.77 -7.56 23.30
CA PRO A 120 -7.84 -7.22 22.21
C PRO A 120 -6.37 -7.55 22.50
N ASP A 121 -5.98 -7.70 23.74
CA ASP A 121 -4.61 -7.99 24.15
C ASP A 121 -4.28 -9.49 24.21
N ARG A 122 -5.23 -10.36 23.85
CA ARG A 122 -5.08 -11.83 23.89
C ARG A 122 -3.77 -12.34 23.27
N LEU A 123 -3.37 -11.79 22.13
CA LEU A 123 -2.18 -12.21 21.42
C LEU A 123 -0.97 -11.32 21.65
N ARG A 124 -1.08 -10.28 22.48
CA ARG A 124 0.00 -9.28 22.69
C ARG A 124 1.32 -9.91 23.18
N LYS A 125 1.25 -10.94 24.00
CA LYS A 125 2.46 -11.61 24.53
C LYS A 125 3.24 -12.33 23.42
N ASP A 126 2.54 -12.82 22.40
CA ASP A 126 3.14 -13.60 21.32
C ASP A 126 3.60 -12.74 20.16
N VAL A 127 2.81 -11.69 19.81
CA VAL A 127 3.04 -10.87 18.62
C VAL A 127 3.44 -9.42 18.91
N GLY A 128 3.42 -9.00 20.18
CA GLY A 128 3.78 -7.64 20.60
C GLY A 128 2.71 -6.57 20.35
N LEU A 129 1.61 -6.90 19.70
CA LEU A 129 0.58 -5.95 19.25
C LEU A 129 -0.82 -6.40 19.69
N PRO A 130 -1.77 -5.47 19.93
CA PRO A 130 -3.16 -5.81 20.17
C PRO A 130 -3.83 -6.27 18.87
N LEU A 131 -4.95 -6.97 18.98
CA LEU A 131 -5.86 -7.18 17.87
C LEU A 131 -6.53 -5.87 17.47
N SER A 132 -6.58 -5.57 16.17
CA SER A 132 -7.18 -4.34 15.64
C SER A 132 -7.54 -4.49 14.17
N THR A 133 -8.56 -3.77 13.72
CA THR A 133 -8.90 -3.62 12.29
C THR A 133 -7.80 -2.97 11.48
N TYR A 134 -6.89 -2.25 12.14
CA TYR A 134 -5.72 -1.62 11.51
C TYR A 134 -4.82 -2.62 10.78
N PHE A 135 -4.61 -3.82 11.34
CA PHE A 135 -3.61 -4.77 10.85
C PHE A 135 -4.06 -5.57 9.63
N SER A 136 -3.07 -6.04 8.86
CA SER A 136 -3.28 -6.74 7.59
C SER A 136 -3.94 -8.12 7.74
N GLY A 137 -3.66 -8.85 8.82
CA GLY A 137 -4.17 -10.21 9.03
C GLY A 137 -5.69 -10.33 8.90
N PRO A 138 -6.48 -9.54 9.65
CA PRO A 138 -7.94 -9.52 9.52
C PRO A 138 -8.43 -9.12 8.11
N LYS A 139 -7.73 -8.23 7.41
CA LYS A 139 -8.07 -7.81 6.06
C LYS A 139 -7.85 -8.92 5.04
N ILE A 140 -6.73 -9.65 5.16
CA ILE A 140 -6.46 -10.82 4.32
C ILE A 140 -7.57 -11.86 4.54
N LYS A 141 -7.88 -12.20 5.79
CA LYS A 141 -8.96 -13.14 6.11
C LYS A 141 -10.28 -12.69 5.50
N TRP A 142 -10.63 -11.41 5.62
CA TRP A 142 -11.85 -10.87 5.06
C TRP A 142 -11.91 -11.05 3.53
N ILE A 143 -10.84 -10.70 2.80
CA ILE A 143 -10.77 -10.87 1.34
C ILE A 143 -10.95 -12.34 0.97
N LEU A 144 -10.24 -13.25 1.64
CA LEU A 144 -10.30 -14.68 1.35
C LEU A 144 -11.68 -15.30 1.65
N ASP A 145 -12.45 -14.75 2.57
CA ASP A 145 -13.75 -15.28 2.98
C ASP A 145 -14.93 -14.66 2.21
N HIS A 146 -14.79 -13.42 1.71
CA HIS A 146 -15.91 -12.67 1.13
C HIS A 146 -15.77 -12.36 -0.36
N VAL A 147 -14.59 -12.57 -0.95
CA VAL A 147 -14.40 -12.35 -2.39
C VAL A 147 -14.42 -13.69 -3.13
N ASP A 148 -15.36 -13.84 -4.04
CA ASP A 148 -15.55 -15.08 -4.78
C ASP A 148 -14.26 -15.49 -5.52
N GLY A 149 -13.85 -16.74 -5.28
CA GLY A 149 -12.66 -17.32 -5.90
C GLY A 149 -11.32 -16.81 -5.36
N ALA A 150 -11.29 -15.88 -4.38
CA ALA A 150 -10.06 -15.32 -3.86
C ALA A 150 -9.11 -16.38 -3.30
N ARG A 151 -9.61 -17.35 -2.52
CA ARG A 151 -8.76 -18.42 -1.98
C ARG A 151 -8.06 -19.20 -3.08
N LYS A 152 -8.79 -19.63 -4.11
CA LYS A 152 -8.22 -20.39 -5.23
C LYS A 152 -7.17 -19.59 -5.99
N ARG A 153 -7.39 -18.29 -6.20
CA ARG A 153 -6.45 -17.40 -6.90
C ARG A 153 -5.22 -17.06 -6.06
N ALA A 154 -5.34 -17.06 -4.73
CA ALA A 154 -4.26 -16.76 -3.80
C ALA A 154 -3.41 -17.98 -3.42
N GLU A 155 -3.91 -19.22 -3.62
CA GLU A 155 -3.20 -20.48 -3.33
C GLU A 155 -2.10 -20.83 -4.34
N ALA A 156 -1.99 -20.13 -5.43
CA ALA A 156 -1.07 -20.42 -6.53
C ALA A 156 0.40 -20.06 -6.22
#